data_2d5e1460c9377d86a6f7f7f8aa79c774
#
_entry.id   2d5e1460c9377d86a6f7f7f8aa79c774
#
_cell.length_a   1.000
_cell.length_b   1.000
_cell.length_c   1.000
_cell.angle_alpha   90.00
_cell.angle_beta   90.00
_cell.angle_gamma   90.00
#
_symmetry.space_group_name_H-M   'P 1'
#
loop_
_entity.id
_entity.type
_entity.pdbx_description
1 polymer ?
#
loop_
_entity_poly.entity_id
_entity_poly.type
_entity_poly.pdbx_seq_one_letter_code
_entity_poly.pdbx_strand_id
1 'polypeptide(L)'
;KGFMPEYIRFAQYSANHGTQMEKFEVGSKNQFTLVHNPKPYAKNFEIRNLASAGEVWTGKGNKSRKMYSGDPMLFDENMNSCAIRLRYGKFTYYNGGDLSGGNWPELYKSHERDFETQVGNVCGKVTVMKANHHGYYETCNARFLEALSPQVIIIDARSKNHPVPSTMTRMSDPQVW
;
A
#
# COMPACT_ATOMS: atom_id res chain seq x y z
N LYS A 1 -5.23 21.45 6.14
CA LYS A 1 -6.03 21.95 7.30
C LYS A 1 -7.56 21.96 7.04
N GLY A 2 -8.09 21.71 5.83
CA GLY A 2 -9.49 21.99 5.48
C GLY A 2 -10.50 20.86 5.69
N PHE A 3 -10.17 19.62 5.34
CA PHE A 3 -11.18 18.56 5.20
C PHE A 3 -11.37 17.65 6.42
N MET A 4 -10.45 17.64 7.37
CA MET A 4 -10.51 16.71 8.51
C MET A 4 -11.76 16.89 9.40
N PRO A 5 -12.21 18.12 9.73
CA PRO A 5 -13.40 18.29 10.54
C PRO A 5 -14.69 17.80 9.83
N GLU A 6 -14.76 17.96 8.51
CA GLU A 6 -15.90 17.50 7.72
C GLU A 6 -15.92 15.97 7.61
N TYR A 7 -14.75 15.36 7.40
CA TYR A 7 -14.60 13.91 7.41
C TYR A 7 -15.02 13.31 8.75
N ILE A 8 -14.58 13.88 9.87
CA ILE A 8 -14.97 13.41 11.21
C ILE A 8 -16.49 13.51 11.40
N ARG A 9 -17.10 14.63 11.02
CA ARG A 9 -18.57 14.80 11.09
C ARG A 9 -19.32 13.77 10.23
N PHE A 10 -18.84 13.53 9.01
CA PHE A 10 -19.41 12.52 8.13
C PHE A 10 -19.28 11.11 8.71
N ALA A 11 -18.11 10.79 9.26
CA ALA A 11 -17.85 9.51 9.90
C ALA A 11 -18.76 9.29 11.12
N GLN A 12 -18.91 10.30 11.98
CA GLN A 12 -19.84 10.26 13.12
C GLN A 12 -21.30 10.12 12.67
N TYR A 13 -21.72 10.88 11.65
CA TYR A 13 -23.04 10.75 11.08
C TYR A 13 -23.31 9.32 10.59
N SER A 14 -22.38 8.75 9.81
CA SER A 14 -22.50 7.41 9.28
C SER A 14 -22.59 6.35 10.39
N ALA A 15 -21.75 6.49 11.44
CA ALA A 15 -21.80 5.60 12.60
C ALA A 15 -23.14 5.65 13.32
N ASN A 16 -23.74 6.84 13.49
CA ASN A 16 -25.06 7.02 14.09
C ASN A 16 -26.20 6.47 13.23
N HIS A 17 -25.94 6.19 11.94
CA HIS A 17 -26.90 5.59 11.00
C HIS A 17 -26.58 4.13 10.66
N GLY A 18 -25.86 3.43 11.55
CA GLY A 18 -25.66 1.98 11.47
C GLY A 18 -24.42 1.55 10.66
N THR A 19 -23.58 2.50 10.20
CA THR A 19 -22.29 2.14 9.59
C THR A 19 -21.31 1.75 10.68
N GLN A 20 -20.77 0.55 10.60
CA GLN A 20 -19.70 0.11 11.49
C GLN A 20 -18.35 0.68 10.98
N MET A 21 -17.64 1.37 11.86
CA MET A 21 -16.33 1.93 11.57
C MET A 21 -15.24 1.06 12.20
N GLU A 22 -14.27 0.68 11.40
CA GLU A 22 -13.16 -0.16 11.84
C GLU A 22 -11.82 0.49 11.47
N LYS A 23 -10.82 0.28 12.34
CA LYS A 23 -9.45 0.61 12.02
C LYS A 23 -8.92 -0.41 11.00
N PHE A 24 -8.12 0.05 10.02
CA PHE A 24 -7.41 -0.86 9.14
C PHE A 24 -6.35 -1.65 9.93
N GLU A 25 -6.54 -2.95 10.05
CA GLU A 25 -5.70 -3.85 10.86
C GLU A 25 -4.55 -4.42 10.03
N VAL A 26 -3.36 -3.91 10.22
CA VAL A 26 -2.16 -4.42 9.53
C VAL A 26 -1.91 -5.87 9.91
N GLY A 27 -1.66 -6.71 8.90
CA GLY A 27 -1.48 -8.16 9.06
C GLY A 27 -2.78 -8.97 9.03
N SER A 28 -3.95 -8.34 9.13
CA SER A 28 -5.23 -9.04 9.02
C SER A 28 -5.47 -9.58 7.61
N LYS A 29 -6.14 -10.72 7.52
CA LYS A 29 -6.67 -11.31 6.28
C LYS A 29 -8.17 -11.56 6.34
N ASN A 30 -8.81 -11.17 7.43
CA ASN A 30 -10.21 -11.45 7.71
C ASN A 30 -11.07 -10.18 7.70
N GLN A 31 -10.46 -9.01 7.56
CA GLN A 31 -11.16 -7.74 7.58
C GLN A 31 -11.98 -7.50 6.31
N PHE A 32 -11.53 -8.04 5.18
CA PHE A 32 -12.25 -7.99 3.92
C PHE A 32 -12.70 -9.37 3.51
N THR A 33 -14.01 -9.55 3.35
CA THR A 33 -14.63 -10.83 3.02
C THR A 33 -15.58 -10.69 1.82
N LEU A 34 -15.80 -11.80 1.12
CA LEU A 34 -16.80 -11.84 0.07
C LEU A 34 -18.20 -11.78 0.69
N VAL A 35 -19.01 -10.83 0.24
CA VAL A 35 -20.38 -10.63 0.73
C VAL A 35 -21.38 -11.57 0.05
N HIS A 36 -21.24 -11.74 -1.28
CA HIS A 36 -22.16 -12.55 -2.06
C HIS A 36 -21.58 -13.95 -2.31
N ASN A 37 -22.31 -14.99 -1.88
CA ASN A 37 -21.98 -16.39 -2.08
C ASN A 37 -20.50 -16.76 -1.74
N PRO A 38 -20.05 -16.53 -0.52
CA PRO A 38 -18.62 -16.66 -0.19
C PRO A 38 -18.13 -18.11 -0.21
N LYS A 39 -18.98 -19.10 0.06
CA LYS A 39 -18.58 -20.51 0.27
C LYS A 39 -17.77 -21.12 -0.87
N PRO A 40 -18.16 -21.00 -2.17
CA PRO A 40 -17.41 -21.59 -3.26
C PRO A 40 -16.02 -20.97 -3.46
N TYR A 41 -15.84 -19.72 -3.04
CA TYR A 41 -14.64 -18.92 -3.33
C TYR A 41 -13.73 -18.71 -2.13
N ALA A 42 -14.19 -19.02 -0.92
CA ALA A 42 -13.48 -18.71 0.33
C ALA A 42 -12.04 -19.26 0.38
N LYS A 43 -11.78 -20.41 -0.21
CA LYS A 43 -10.43 -21.01 -0.26
C LYS A 43 -9.49 -20.29 -1.24
N ASN A 44 -10.06 -19.60 -2.23
CA ASN A 44 -9.31 -19.00 -3.33
C ASN A 44 -9.21 -17.47 -3.21
N PHE A 45 -9.90 -16.87 -2.25
CA PHE A 45 -9.94 -15.42 -2.04
C PHE A 45 -9.27 -15.03 -0.72
N GLU A 46 -8.39 -14.05 -0.77
CA GLU A 46 -7.78 -13.44 0.41
C GLU A 46 -7.43 -11.98 0.11
N ILE A 47 -7.75 -11.06 1.02
CA ILE A 47 -7.14 -9.75 1.05
C ILE A 47 -6.29 -9.66 2.32
N ARG A 48 -4.99 -9.46 2.14
CA ARG A 48 -4.02 -9.28 3.21
C ARG A 48 -3.69 -7.80 3.36
N ASN A 49 -3.87 -7.26 4.56
CA ASN A 49 -3.47 -5.92 4.92
C ASN A 49 -1.96 -5.88 5.15
N LEU A 50 -1.21 -5.15 4.33
CA LEU A 50 0.25 -5.16 4.35
C LEU A 50 0.84 -4.01 5.16
N ALA A 51 0.30 -2.81 5.02
CA ALA A 51 0.78 -1.61 5.72
C ALA A 51 -0.34 -0.59 5.92
N SER A 52 -0.23 0.20 6.98
CA SER A 52 -1.03 1.40 7.23
C SER A 52 -0.48 2.17 8.42
N ALA A 53 -0.68 3.50 8.47
CA ALA A 53 -0.40 4.35 9.63
C ALA A 53 1.02 4.13 10.20
N GLY A 54 2.02 3.99 9.33
CA GLY A 54 3.41 3.81 9.71
C GLY A 54 3.77 2.39 10.20
N GLU A 55 2.87 1.43 10.05
CA GLU A 55 3.12 0.03 10.40
C GLU A 55 3.18 -0.84 9.15
N VAL A 56 4.01 -1.90 9.18
CA VAL A 56 4.12 -2.91 8.13
C VAL A 56 3.95 -4.31 8.74
N TRP A 57 3.24 -5.17 8.05
CA TRP A 57 3.11 -6.58 8.42
C TRP A 57 4.46 -7.28 8.46
N THR A 58 4.67 -8.19 9.42
CA THR A 58 5.94 -8.91 9.61
C THR A 58 6.06 -10.20 8.78
N GLY A 59 5.03 -10.55 8.00
CA GLY A 59 4.97 -11.83 7.30
C GLY A 59 4.49 -12.99 8.20
N LYS A 60 4.23 -12.76 9.50
CA LYS A 60 3.85 -13.81 10.47
C LYS A 60 2.56 -13.48 11.19
N GLY A 61 1.55 -14.34 11.02
CA GLY A 61 0.22 -14.14 11.65
C GLY A 61 -0.34 -12.76 11.32
N ASN A 62 -0.87 -12.08 12.32
CA ASN A 62 -1.36 -10.70 12.23
C ASN A 62 -0.40 -9.69 12.89
N LYS A 63 0.90 -10.03 13.01
CA LYS A 63 1.87 -9.16 13.67
C LYS A 63 2.33 -8.06 12.72
N SER A 64 2.35 -6.83 13.22
CA SER A 64 2.94 -5.68 12.54
C SER A 64 4.18 -5.16 13.29
N ARG A 65 4.94 -4.30 12.63
CA ARG A 65 6.02 -3.52 13.23
C ARG A 65 5.90 -2.07 12.81
N LYS A 66 6.22 -1.16 13.69
CA LYS A 66 6.38 0.26 13.38
C LYS A 66 7.65 0.49 12.56
N MET A 67 7.55 1.37 11.58
CA MET A 67 8.67 1.73 10.69
C MET A 67 9.44 2.95 11.20
N TYR A 68 8.83 3.77 12.03
CA TYR A 68 9.44 4.96 12.60
C TYR A 68 9.08 5.11 14.08
N SER A 69 9.93 5.84 14.82
CA SER A 69 9.69 6.27 16.19
C SER A 69 9.23 7.73 16.21
N GLY A 70 8.22 8.06 16.99
CA GLY A 70 7.71 9.41 17.15
C GLY A 70 6.28 9.61 16.67
N ASP A 71 5.89 10.89 16.53
CA ASP A 71 4.54 11.27 16.14
C ASP A 71 4.34 11.01 14.63
N PRO A 72 3.35 10.18 14.23
CA PRO A 72 2.99 9.97 12.83
C PRO A 72 2.69 11.25 12.06
N MET A 73 2.23 12.30 12.74
CA MET A 73 1.91 13.59 12.11
C MET A 73 3.13 14.39 11.64
N LEU A 74 4.34 13.99 12.06
CA LEU A 74 5.59 14.60 11.62
C LEU A 74 6.14 13.98 10.33
N PHE A 75 5.54 12.90 9.85
CA PHE A 75 5.92 12.22 8.63
C PHE A 75 4.98 12.58 7.48
N ASP A 76 5.44 12.34 6.26
CA ASP A 76 4.62 12.51 5.07
C ASP A 76 3.36 11.62 5.18
N GLU A 77 2.20 12.21 4.95
CA GLU A 77 0.90 11.53 5.01
C GLU A 77 0.86 10.28 4.10
N ASN A 78 1.57 10.32 2.97
CA ASN A 78 1.66 9.19 2.03
C ASN A 78 2.27 7.93 2.66
N MET A 79 3.17 8.08 3.64
CA MET A 79 3.73 6.94 4.39
C MET A 79 2.68 6.22 5.27
N ASN A 80 1.54 6.85 5.48
CA ASN A 80 0.42 6.26 6.23
C ASN A 80 -0.61 5.56 5.32
N SER A 81 -0.34 5.48 4.02
CA SER A 81 -1.22 4.82 3.05
C SER A 81 -1.52 3.36 3.43
N CYS A 82 -2.75 2.94 3.12
CA CYS A 82 -3.17 1.56 3.29
C CYS A 82 -2.69 0.70 2.12
N ALA A 83 -1.86 -0.30 2.40
CA ALA A 83 -1.40 -1.24 1.40
C ALA A 83 -2.05 -2.62 1.58
N ILE A 84 -2.51 -3.19 0.47
CA ILE A 84 -3.13 -4.51 0.45
C ILE A 84 -2.53 -5.41 -0.63
N ARG A 85 -2.62 -6.73 -0.40
CA ARG A 85 -2.50 -7.76 -1.43
C ARG A 85 -3.79 -8.53 -1.53
N LEU A 86 -4.41 -8.51 -2.70
CA LEU A 86 -5.54 -9.37 -3.03
C LEU A 86 -5.01 -10.62 -3.75
N ARG A 87 -5.53 -11.79 -3.38
CA ARG A 87 -5.34 -13.05 -4.09
C ARG A 87 -6.72 -13.63 -4.46
N TYR A 88 -6.87 -14.01 -5.72
CA TYR A 88 -8.03 -14.77 -6.19
C TYR A 88 -7.57 -15.91 -7.11
N GLY A 89 -7.57 -17.10 -6.59
CA GLY A 89 -6.96 -18.24 -7.25
C GLY A 89 -5.46 -18.03 -7.47
N LYS A 90 -5.04 -18.03 -8.73
CA LYS A 90 -3.65 -17.75 -9.15
C LYS A 90 -3.39 -16.25 -9.38
N PHE A 91 -4.44 -15.45 -9.54
CA PHE A 91 -4.32 -14.01 -9.73
C PHE A 91 -3.97 -13.32 -8.41
N THR A 92 -3.03 -12.38 -8.47
CA THR A 92 -2.64 -11.55 -7.33
C THR A 92 -2.54 -10.09 -7.73
N TYR A 93 -3.04 -9.21 -6.87
CA TYR A 93 -3.03 -7.77 -7.10
C TYR A 93 -2.48 -7.04 -5.88
N TYR A 94 -1.63 -6.07 -6.12
CA TYR A 94 -1.10 -5.15 -5.10
C TYR A 94 -1.63 -3.75 -5.31
N ASN A 95 -2.02 -3.09 -4.22
CA ASN A 95 -2.31 -1.67 -4.15
C ASN A 95 -1.76 -1.10 -2.84
N GLY A 96 -0.94 -0.06 -2.91
CA GLY A 96 -0.35 0.61 -1.76
C GLY A 96 -0.71 2.09 -1.63
N GLY A 97 -1.70 2.58 -2.40
CA GLY A 97 -2.00 4.02 -2.41
C GLY A 97 -0.79 4.83 -2.87
N ASP A 98 -0.39 5.79 -2.05
CA ASP A 98 0.75 6.67 -2.30
C ASP A 98 1.96 6.32 -1.40
N LEU A 99 2.09 5.04 -1.05
CA LEU A 99 3.14 4.55 -0.15
C LEU A 99 4.54 4.94 -0.66
N SER A 100 5.39 5.45 0.24
CA SER A 100 6.72 5.95 -0.08
C SER A 100 7.76 4.83 -0.23
N GLY A 101 8.66 4.99 -1.20
CA GLY A 101 9.82 4.12 -1.42
C GLY A 101 11.15 4.64 -0.89
N GLY A 102 11.16 5.79 -0.23
CA GLY A 102 12.37 6.33 0.41
C GLY A 102 13.47 6.82 -0.55
N ASN A 103 13.19 6.94 -1.84
CA ASN A 103 14.18 7.35 -2.86
C ASN A 103 14.41 8.87 -2.96
N TRP A 104 14.16 9.63 -1.90
CA TRP A 104 14.43 11.07 -1.90
C TRP A 104 15.93 11.36 -1.95
N PRO A 105 16.42 12.14 -2.92
CA PRO A 105 17.82 12.56 -2.93
C PRO A 105 18.11 13.43 -1.70
N GLU A 106 19.07 13.05 -0.91
CA GLU A 106 19.80 13.81 0.10
C GLU A 106 19.09 14.28 1.38
N LEU A 107 17.86 14.76 1.36
CA LEU A 107 17.20 15.35 2.54
C LEU A 107 16.61 14.30 3.51
N TYR A 108 16.37 13.07 3.06
CA TYR A 108 15.61 12.07 3.82
C TYR A 108 16.18 10.66 3.68
N LYS A 109 17.46 10.49 3.94
CA LYS A 109 18.17 9.19 3.89
C LYS A 109 17.80 8.23 5.02
N SER A 110 16.60 8.25 5.56
CA SER A 110 16.27 7.30 6.61
C SER A 110 15.60 6.06 6.03
N HIS A 111 16.12 4.88 6.38
CA HIS A 111 15.47 3.59 6.15
C HIS A 111 14.03 3.54 6.66
N GLU A 112 13.68 4.42 7.58
CA GLU A 112 12.35 4.59 8.17
C GLU A 112 11.31 5.04 7.14
N ARG A 113 11.70 5.58 5.99
CA ARG A 113 10.80 6.03 4.92
C ARG A 113 10.64 5.04 3.77
N ASP A 114 11.45 4.00 3.73
CA ASP A 114 11.37 2.96 2.70
C ASP A 114 10.34 1.88 3.07
N PHE A 115 9.07 2.25 2.98
CA PHE A 115 7.96 1.32 3.17
C PHE A 115 7.86 0.30 2.05
N GLU A 116 8.16 0.69 0.82
CA GLU A 116 8.05 -0.19 -0.34
C GLU A 116 8.91 -1.44 -0.21
N THR A 117 10.20 -1.30 0.11
CA THR A 117 11.07 -2.46 0.31
C THR A 117 10.54 -3.36 1.42
N GLN A 118 10.05 -2.79 2.51
CA GLN A 118 9.52 -3.57 3.63
C GLN A 118 8.23 -4.31 3.27
N VAL A 119 7.34 -3.66 2.53
CA VAL A 119 6.12 -4.28 2.01
C VAL A 119 6.45 -5.33 0.96
N GLY A 120 7.39 -5.07 0.07
CA GLY A 120 7.87 -6.02 -0.94
C GLY A 120 8.34 -7.33 -0.31
N ASN A 121 9.13 -7.25 0.76
CA ASN A 121 9.65 -8.41 1.48
C ASN A 121 8.58 -9.36 2.02
N VAL A 122 7.36 -8.87 2.26
CA VAL A 122 6.25 -9.67 2.83
C VAL A 122 5.10 -9.89 1.85
N CYS A 123 4.98 -9.07 0.82
CA CYS A 123 3.96 -9.20 -0.22
C CYS A 123 4.21 -10.41 -1.12
N GLY A 124 5.45 -10.57 -1.59
CA GLY A 124 5.82 -11.55 -2.61
C GLY A 124 5.28 -11.20 -4.00
N LYS A 125 5.50 -12.08 -4.97
CA LYS A 125 5.17 -11.85 -6.38
C LYS A 125 3.69 -11.60 -6.62
N VAL A 126 3.40 -10.70 -7.57
CA VAL A 126 2.03 -10.34 -7.95
C VAL A 126 1.83 -10.38 -9.46
N THR A 127 0.62 -10.65 -9.91
CA THR A 127 0.24 -10.59 -11.34
C THR A 127 0.13 -9.13 -11.79
N VAL A 128 -0.51 -8.32 -10.98
CA VAL A 128 -0.75 -6.89 -11.29
C VAL A 128 -0.41 -6.06 -10.06
N MET A 129 0.20 -4.90 -10.27
CA MET A 129 0.34 -3.88 -9.24
C MET A 129 -0.16 -2.51 -9.72
N LYS A 130 -0.72 -1.72 -8.81
CA LYS A 130 -0.85 -0.28 -8.99
C LYS A 130 0.48 0.38 -8.60
N ALA A 131 1.02 1.26 -9.45
CA ALA A 131 2.18 2.05 -9.11
C ALA A 131 1.88 2.93 -7.87
N ASN A 132 2.71 2.87 -6.85
CA ASN A 132 2.56 3.73 -5.68
C ASN A 132 2.74 5.19 -6.08
N HIS A 133 2.00 6.07 -5.42
CA HIS A 133 2.03 7.52 -5.62
C HIS A 133 2.05 7.91 -7.10
N HIS A 134 1.23 7.22 -7.90
CA HIS A 134 1.05 7.46 -9.34
C HIS A 134 2.36 7.41 -10.16
N GLY A 135 3.40 6.75 -9.64
CA GLY A 135 4.73 6.72 -10.26
C GLY A 135 5.57 7.96 -9.99
N TYR A 136 5.41 8.61 -8.84
CA TYR A 136 6.27 9.73 -8.42
C TYR A 136 7.70 9.26 -8.14
N TYR A 137 8.68 10.16 -8.09
CA TYR A 137 10.11 9.79 -8.13
C TYR A 137 10.62 9.01 -6.89
N GLU A 138 10.01 9.15 -5.73
CA GLU A 138 10.37 8.41 -4.52
C GLU A 138 9.77 7.00 -4.45
N THR A 139 9.02 6.57 -5.46
CA THR A 139 8.26 5.32 -5.42
C THR A 139 8.66 4.33 -6.51
N CYS A 140 8.11 3.12 -6.42
CA CYS A 140 8.44 2.00 -7.30
C CYS A 140 9.94 1.73 -7.31
N ASN A 141 10.56 1.63 -6.11
CA ASN A 141 11.99 1.39 -6.01
C ASN A 141 12.37 -0.01 -6.53
N ALA A 142 13.64 -0.19 -6.93
CA ALA A 142 14.11 -1.42 -7.58
C ALA A 142 13.87 -2.67 -6.72
N ARG A 143 14.17 -2.63 -5.41
CA ARG A 143 13.97 -3.75 -4.50
C ARG A 143 12.51 -4.16 -4.36
N PHE A 144 11.62 -3.17 -4.36
CA PHE A 144 10.19 -3.41 -4.33
C PHE A 144 9.71 -4.05 -5.63
N LEU A 145 10.11 -3.52 -6.79
CA LEU A 145 9.77 -4.07 -8.10
C LEU A 145 10.31 -5.50 -8.25
N GLU A 146 11.55 -5.77 -7.87
CA GLU A 146 12.15 -7.10 -7.86
C GLU A 146 11.34 -8.08 -6.98
N ALA A 147 10.98 -7.67 -5.77
CA ALA A 147 10.22 -8.51 -4.85
C ALA A 147 8.81 -8.84 -5.35
N LEU A 148 8.11 -7.87 -5.95
CA LEU A 148 6.77 -8.06 -6.50
C LEU A 148 6.78 -8.70 -7.89
N SER A 149 7.82 -8.47 -8.69
CA SER A 149 7.99 -9.01 -10.04
C SER A 149 6.67 -9.02 -10.83
N PRO A 150 5.98 -7.86 -10.98
CA PRO A 150 4.64 -7.80 -11.55
C PRO A 150 4.66 -8.07 -13.05
N GLN A 151 3.63 -8.73 -13.57
CA GLN A 151 3.43 -8.90 -15.02
C GLN A 151 2.82 -7.65 -15.66
N VAL A 152 2.04 -6.90 -14.88
CA VAL A 152 1.39 -5.66 -15.31
C VAL A 152 1.51 -4.61 -14.22
N ILE A 153 1.89 -3.40 -14.61
CA ILE A 153 1.89 -2.21 -13.73
C ILE A 153 0.83 -1.24 -14.23
N ILE A 154 -0.13 -0.90 -13.37
CA ILE A 154 -1.16 0.11 -13.64
C ILE A 154 -0.69 1.45 -13.09
N ILE A 155 -0.71 2.48 -13.92
CA ILE A 155 -0.41 3.86 -13.54
C ILE A 155 -1.67 4.69 -13.71
N ASP A 156 -2.24 5.15 -12.59
CA ASP A 156 -3.44 5.98 -12.54
C ASP A 156 -3.07 7.44 -12.27
N ALA A 157 -2.48 8.11 -13.25
CA ALA A 157 -1.98 9.48 -13.09
C ALA A 157 -2.89 10.51 -13.77
N ARG A 158 -3.25 11.57 -13.05
CA ARG A 158 -3.95 12.75 -13.57
C ARG A 158 -3.03 13.95 -13.73
N SER A 159 -2.02 14.06 -12.86
CA SER A 159 -1.10 15.19 -12.83
C SER A 159 -0.10 15.12 -13.99
N LYS A 160 0.30 16.29 -14.53
CA LYS A 160 1.40 16.37 -15.48
C LYS A 160 2.76 15.95 -14.90
N ASN A 161 2.87 15.90 -13.59
CA ASN A 161 4.08 15.54 -12.86
C ASN A 161 4.13 14.05 -12.48
N HIS A 162 3.17 13.25 -12.91
CA HIS A 162 3.08 11.81 -12.65
C HIS A 162 2.69 11.07 -13.93
N PRO A 163 3.30 9.92 -14.24
CA PRO A 163 4.53 9.42 -13.64
C PRO A 163 5.74 10.26 -14.03
N VAL A 164 6.78 10.29 -13.19
CA VAL A 164 8.02 10.95 -13.57
C VAL A 164 8.89 10.04 -14.48
N PRO A 165 9.69 10.61 -15.40
CA PRO A 165 10.49 9.82 -16.35
C PRO A 165 11.42 8.79 -15.69
N SER A 166 12.07 9.15 -14.58
CA SER A 166 12.98 8.23 -13.85
C SER A 166 12.25 7.01 -13.29
N THR A 167 11.03 7.16 -12.82
CA THR A 167 10.20 6.06 -12.34
C THR A 167 9.68 5.21 -13.50
N MET A 168 9.31 5.83 -14.61
CA MET A 168 8.95 5.11 -15.84
C MET A 168 10.10 4.24 -16.34
N THR A 169 11.31 4.80 -16.43
CA THR A 169 12.51 4.03 -16.80
C THR A 169 12.70 2.84 -15.88
N ARG A 170 12.63 3.06 -14.56
CA ARG A 170 12.80 2.01 -13.56
C ARG A 170 11.76 0.89 -13.69
N MET A 171 10.48 1.23 -13.94
CA MET A 171 9.40 0.26 -14.12
C MET A 171 9.48 -0.51 -15.44
N SER A 172 10.09 0.05 -16.47
CA SER A 172 10.18 -0.55 -17.81
C SER A 172 11.51 -1.25 -18.10
N ASP A 173 12.51 -1.10 -17.24
CA ASP A 173 13.83 -1.68 -17.44
C ASP A 173 13.91 -3.09 -16.85
N PRO A 174 14.00 -4.15 -17.69
CA PRO A 174 14.08 -5.52 -17.21
C PRO A 174 15.40 -5.84 -16.48
N GLN A 175 16.38 -4.95 -16.49
CA GLN A 175 17.63 -5.11 -15.72
C GLN A 175 17.49 -4.60 -14.28
N VAL A 176 16.42 -3.90 -13.96
CA VAL A 176 16.17 -3.34 -12.62
C VAL A 176 15.44 -4.34 -11.72
N TRP A 177 14.64 -5.25 -12.33
CA TRP A 177 13.79 -6.19 -11.59
C TRP A 177 13.34 -7.41 -12.41
#